data_2da76959e4c47e8e98f507efa58f2223
#
_entry.id   2da76959e4c47e8e98f507efa58f2223
#
_cell.length_a   1.000
_cell.length_b   1.000
_cell.length_c   1.000
_cell.angle_alpha   90.00
_cell.angle_beta   90.00
_cell.angle_gamma   90.00
#
_symmetry.space_group_name_H-M   'P 1'
#
loop_
_entity.id
_entity.type
_entity.pdbx_description
1 polymer ?
#
loop_
_entity_poly.entity_id
_entity_poly.type
_entity_poly.pdbx_seq_one_letter_code
_entity_poly.pdbx_strand_id
1 'polypeptide(L)'
;MTTSKTSESSASVPLLDLQALVVAVRRRRRLWGSMALLGLLVGMAVAVLLPPPPSAVTKVLVAHAEDQPNDTGTLIRTDVEVLGTTRIAGKALQSLKSSENPADFLRDYRGTGLTNNLLQIDVTGDSDAEALARAKALADTFIADHVGRMREAAKAEAKALLDQRDRMRDELARINKAIGNRSPESERDPKASAGIESLFTRRAELNSRIADFDQRAAEARTGSPKVIAGTQIVDAPRAVRHSLPKAAATNAAIGLVLGLVLGLAVAAVGTVVADRPVLRREIAANLGASVIAELPRRSGRLWQRRRTRAARERLTAHLARTLGGSAEPVSLLELGCARSTSVIALDLAEALAAEGPVVIIDGLPGPQLAGRRPKPGDVTVVSGERAAAVAHQERRLGVGSVAPGTAWTDLQYLGTRTVLVVRAGHGSAAWLHTVARQLSDQRIPVIGVVLIDPDPRDRTDGTLWHGLHTALRGQDEQPSRHNGGGTPPATAGGTPTHAVQAVGEDRRPTERLPMWASGASPALGAPPGRRLGEELRAGGRAPDSNQEAR
;
A
#
# COMPACT_ATOMS: atom_id res chain seq x y z
N MET A 1 -46.65 40.07 1.27
CA MET A 1 -46.04 39.45 0.09
C MET A 1 -44.63 39.06 0.41
N THR A 2 -44.44 37.88 0.89
CA THR A 2 -43.15 37.30 1.26
C THR A 2 -42.67 36.39 0.14
N THR A 3 -41.75 36.87 -0.64
CA THR A 3 -41.05 36.08 -1.69
C THR A 3 -40.09 35.12 -1.04
N SER A 4 -40.49 33.87 -0.96
CA SER A 4 -39.61 32.76 -0.58
C SER A 4 -38.58 32.53 -1.70
N LYS A 5 -37.36 32.96 -1.50
CA LYS A 5 -36.21 32.63 -2.31
C LYS A 5 -35.86 31.16 -2.02
N THR A 6 -36.34 30.26 -2.90
CA THR A 6 -35.89 28.88 -2.90
C THR A 6 -34.41 28.87 -3.32
N SER A 7 -33.52 28.75 -2.34
CA SER A 7 -32.11 28.48 -2.61
C SER A 7 -31.99 27.09 -3.22
N GLU A 8 -31.83 27.03 -4.54
CA GLU A 8 -31.35 25.83 -5.22
C GLU A 8 -30.01 25.44 -4.62
N SER A 9 -30.05 24.43 -3.78
CA SER A 9 -28.87 23.74 -3.32
C SER A 9 -28.27 23.03 -4.54
N SER A 10 -27.32 23.68 -5.19
CA SER A 10 -26.43 23.06 -6.18
C SER A 10 -25.64 21.99 -5.41
N ALA A 11 -26.17 20.76 -5.39
CA ALA A 11 -25.42 19.61 -4.90
C ALA A 11 -24.13 19.54 -5.73
N SER A 12 -23.03 19.92 -5.12
CA SER A 12 -21.70 19.80 -5.71
C SER A 12 -21.49 18.35 -6.13
N VAL A 13 -21.53 18.11 -7.44
CA VAL A 13 -21.21 16.80 -8.00
C VAL A 13 -19.78 16.50 -7.56
N PRO A 14 -19.54 15.45 -6.78
CA PRO A 14 -18.18 15.13 -6.36
C PRO A 14 -17.33 14.88 -7.60
N LEU A 15 -16.18 15.54 -7.69
CA LEU A 15 -15.25 15.49 -8.83
C LEU A 15 -14.81 14.06 -9.17
N LEU A 16 -14.91 13.12 -8.23
CA LEU A 16 -14.64 11.69 -8.41
C LEU A 16 -15.68 10.87 -7.69
N ASP A 17 -16.45 10.09 -8.45
CA ASP A 17 -17.36 9.09 -7.87
C ASP A 17 -16.56 7.82 -7.52
N LEU A 18 -16.23 7.67 -6.23
CA LEU A 18 -15.50 6.50 -5.72
C LEU A 18 -16.23 5.19 -6.01
N GLN A 19 -17.56 5.20 -6.05
CA GLN A 19 -18.33 4.01 -6.35
C GLN A 19 -18.16 3.59 -7.82
N ALA A 20 -18.18 4.56 -8.74
CA ALA A 20 -17.91 4.32 -10.16
C ALA A 20 -16.49 3.77 -10.36
N LEU A 21 -15.50 4.35 -9.68
CA LEU A 21 -14.11 3.90 -9.73
C LEU A 21 -13.96 2.44 -9.27
N VAL A 22 -14.52 2.10 -8.11
CA VAL A 22 -14.45 0.73 -7.56
C VAL A 22 -15.10 -0.28 -8.49
N VAL A 23 -16.28 0.01 -9.03
CA VAL A 23 -16.99 -0.85 -9.97
C VAL A 23 -16.18 -1.04 -11.25
N ALA A 24 -15.61 0.04 -11.79
CA ALA A 24 -14.85 0.02 -13.04
C ALA A 24 -13.50 -0.71 -12.90
N VAL A 25 -12.75 -0.48 -11.80
CA VAL A 25 -11.52 -1.21 -11.48
C VAL A 25 -11.78 -2.71 -11.33
N ARG A 26 -12.87 -3.07 -10.64
CA ARG A 26 -13.26 -4.47 -10.46
C ARG A 26 -13.61 -5.17 -11.77
N ARG A 27 -14.23 -4.48 -12.72
CA ARG A 27 -14.47 -5.03 -14.05
C ARG A 27 -13.18 -5.41 -14.79
N ARG A 28 -12.09 -4.72 -14.49
CA ARG A 28 -10.74 -4.98 -15.04
C ARG A 28 -9.92 -5.97 -14.22
N ARG A 29 -10.58 -6.85 -13.41
CA ARG A 29 -9.90 -7.82 -12.53
C ARG A 29 -8.85 -8.72 -13.23
N ARG A 30 -9.02 -8.97 -14.52
CA ARG A 30 -8.03 -9.74 -15.28
C ARG A 30 -6.74 -8.95 -15.48
N LEU A 31 -6.82 -7.63 -15.63
CA LEU A 31 -5.66 -6.78 -15.82
C LEU A 31 -4.82 -6.69 -14.55
N TRP A 32 -5.41 -6.25 -13.42
CA TRP A 32 -4.62 -6.16 -12.18
C TRP A 32 -4.24 -7.54 -11.62
N GLY A 33 -5.04 -8.59 -11.88
CA GLY A 33 -4.70 -9.95 -11.53
C GLY A 33 -3.52 -10.49 -12.35
N SER A 34 -3.44 -10.19 -13.66
CA SER A 34 -2.28 -10.58 -14.49
C SER A 34 -1.01 -9.81 -14.10
N MET A 35 -1.14 -8.53 -13.72
CA MET A 35 -0.01 -7.74 -13.22
C MET A 35 0.51 -8.26 -11.88
N ALA A 36 -0.39 -8.64 -10.96
CA ALA A 36 -0.01 -9.26 -9.70
C ALA A 36 0.72 -10.60 -9.91
N LEU A 37 0.22 -11.44 -10.83
CA LEU A 37 0.88 -12.70 -11.19
C LEU A 37 2.24 -12.46 -11.84
N LEU A 38 2.34 -11.48 -12.73
CA LEU A 38 3.61 -11.11 -13.35
C LEU A 38 4.61 -10.63 -12.30
N GLY A 39 4.17 -9.78 -11.37
CA GLY A 39 5.00 -9.32 -10.25
C GLY A 39 5.50 -10.49 -9.38
N LEU A 40 4.64 -11.46 -9.07
CA LEU A 40 5.01 -12.67 -8.35
C LEU A 40 6.08 -13.47 -9.10
N LEU A 41 5.92 -13.68 -10.40
CA LEU A 41 6.90 -14.42 -11.22
C LEU A 41 8.24 -13.69 -11.30
N VAL A 42 8.21 -12.36 -11.47
CA VAL A 42 9.43 -11.53 -11.47
C VAL A 42 10.12 -11.59 -10.11
N GLY A 43 9.38 -11.46 -9.00
CA GLY A 43 9.94 -11.59 -7.65
C GLY A 43 10.58 -12.95 -7.39
N MET A 44 9.96 -14.03 -7.87
CA MET A 44 10.53 -15.37 -7.80
C MET A 44 11.80 -15.50 -8.67
N ALA A 45 11.78 -14.96 -9.88
CA ALA A 45 12.95 -14.96 -10.78
C ALA A 45 14.12 -14.19 -10.17
N VAL A 46 13.88 -13.04 -9.54
CA VAL A 46 14.92 -12.27 -8.84
C VAL A 46 15.58 -13.09 -7.74
N ALA A 47 14.80 -13.84 -6.94
CA ALA A 47 15.37 -14.69 -5.89
C ALA A 47 16.26 -15.82 -6.40
N VAL A 48 15.99 -16.31 -7.62
CA VAL A 48 16.77 -17.37 -8.25
C VAL A 48 18.00 -16.82 -8.98
N LEU A 49 17.84 -15.66 -9.65
CA LEU A 49 18.91 -15.06 -10.45
C LEU A 49 19.90 -14.24 -9.61
N LEU A 50 19.44 -13.66 -8.48
CA LEU A 50 20.25 -12.89 -7.56
C LEU A 50 20.14 -13.50 -6.15
N PRO A 51 20.77 -14.65 -5.90
CA PRO A 51 20.80 -15.22 -4.56
C PRO A 51 21.55 -14.27 -3.62
N PRO A 52 21.20 -14.24 -2.31
CA PRO A 52 21.95 -13.47 -1.35
C PRO A 52 23.39 -13.98 -1.29
N PRO A 53 24.38 -13.09 -1.06
CA PRO A 53 25.78 -13.48 -1.00
C PRO A 53 26.00 -14.52 0.12
N PRO A 54 26.92 -15.48 -0.09
CA PRO A 54 27.33 -16.42 0.95
C PRO A 54 27.78 -15.68 2.19
N SER A 55 27.36 -16.12 3.36
CA SER A 55 27.71 -15.44 4.61
C SER A 55 28.06 -16.45 5.70
N ALA A 56 28.93 -16.01 6.62
CA ALA A 56 29.34 -16.79 7.77
C ALA A 56 29.16 -15.96 9.04
N VAL A 57 28.89 -16.63 10.14
CA VAL A 57 28.77 -16.04 11.46
C VAL A 57 29.68 -16.75 12.45
N THR A 58 30.30 -15.98 13.33
CA THR A 58 31.08 -16.48 14.47
C THR A 58 30.78 -15.65 15.71
N LYS A 59 30.97 -16.24 16.89
CA LYS A 59 30.77 -15.54 18.16
C LYS A 59 32.00 -15.62 19.02
N VAL A 60 32.40 -14.47 19.52
CA VAL A 60 33.57 -14.29 20.37
C VAL A 60 33.13 -13.82 21.74
N LEU A 61 33.53 -14.53 22.78
CA LEU A 61 33.42 -14.06 24.16
C LEU A 61 34.60 -13.12 24.40
N VAL A 62 34.32 -11.92 24.88
CA VAL A 62 35.32 -10.90 25.19
C VAL A 62 35.29 -10.64 26.70
N ALA A 63 36.37 -10.96 27.41
CA ALA A 63 36.47 -10.67 28.83
C ALA A 63 37.14 -9.32 29.03
N HIS A 64 36.62 -8.52 29.95
CA HIS A 64 37.16 -7.23 30.32
C HIS A 64 37.61 -7.26 31.78
N ALA A 65 38.65 -6.51 32.11
CA ALA A 65 39.16 -6.42 33.49
C ALA A 65 38.17 -5.69 34.41
N GLU A 66 37.32 -4.83 33.84
CA GLU A 66 36.37 -3.97 34.54
C GLU A 66 34.93 -4.45 34.41
N ASP A 67 34.72 -5.74 34.10
CA ASP A 67 33.37 -6.33 33.99
C ASP A 67 32.61 -6.16 35.31
N GLN A 68 31.66 -5.22 35.33
CA GLN A 68 30.76 -4.98 36.45
C GLN A 68 29.36 -5.49 36.12
N PRO A 69 28.63 -6.03 37.11
CA PRO A 69 27.26 -6.53 36.88
C PRO A 69 26.29 -5.49 36.33
N ASN A 70 26.57 -4.22 36.52
CA ASN A 70 25.75 -3.09 36.09
C ASN A 70 26.29 -2.36 34.85
N ASP A 71 27.22 -2.95 34.10
CA ASP A 71 27.70 -2.34 32.85
C ASP A 71 26.55 -2.25 31.83
N THR A 72 26.38 -1.06 31.30
CA THR A 72 25.34 -0.75 30.29
C THR A 72 25.73 -1.21 28.88
N GLY A 73 26.74 -2.09 28.75
CA GLY A 73 27.24 -2.57 27.45
C GLY A 73 28.11 -1.57 26.71
N THR A 74 28.72 -0.63 27.40
CA THR A 74 29.64 0.35 26.81
C THR A 74 30.92 -0.28 26.31
N LEU A 75 31.46 -1.28 27.05
CA LEU A 75 32.68 -2.00 26.69
C LEU A 75 32.51 -2.78 25.39
N ILE A 76 31.43 -3.54 25.25
CA ILE A 76 31.17 -4.31 24.01
C ILE A 76 30.92 -3.40 22.79
N ARG A 77 30.34 -2.21 22.99
CA ARG A 77 30.19 -1.22 21.90
C ARG A 77 31.55 -0.72 21.44
N THR A 78 32.47 -0.46 22.37
CA THR A 78 33.84 -0.09 22.04
C THR A 78 34.54 -1.21 21.25
N ASP A 79 34.31 -2.47 21.61
CA ASP A 79 34.86 -3.61 20.89
C ASP A 79 34.31 -3.75 19.48
N VAL A 80 32.98 -3.49 19.29
CA VAL A 80 32.37 -3.41 17.97
C VAL A 80 33.02 -2.32 17.12
N GLU A 81 33.24 -1.13 17.68
CA GLU A 81 33.92 -0.04 16.97
C GLU A 81 35.37 -0.38 16.63
N VAL A 82 36.08 -1.02 17.56
CA VAL A 82 37.48 -1.49 17.31
C VAL A 82 37.50 -2.53 16.19
N LEU A 83 36.57 -3.48 16.19
CA LEU A 83 36.42 -4.46 15.10
C LEU A 83 36.22 -3.76 13.76
N GLY A 84 35.42 -2.67 13.72
CA GLY A 84 35.12 -1.85 12.54
C GLY A 84 36.30 -0.95 12.09
N THR A 85 37.51 -1.14 12.60
CA THR A 85 38.67 -0.33 12.19
C THR A 85 39.41 -0.93 11.00
N THR A 86 39.96 -0.08 10.14
CA THR A 86 40.85 -0.49 9.04
C THR A 86 42.07 -1.25 9.51
N ARG A 87 42.49 -1.04 10.76
CA ARG A 87 43.62 -1.76 11.40
C ARG A 87 43.29 -3.25 11.56
N ILE A 88 42.12 -3.60 12.08
CA ILE A 88 41.70 -5.00 12.23
C ILE A 88 41.42 -5.61 10.84
N ALA A 89 40.72 -4.89 9.99
CA ALA A 89 40.49 -5.30 8.60
C ALA A 89 41.81 -5.63 7.87
N GLY A 90 42.77 -4.73 7.94
CA GLY A 90 44.08 -4.93 7.29
C GLY A 90 44.87 -6.13 7.83
N LYS A 91 44.89 -6.34 9.17
CA LYS A 91 45.50 -7.52 9.77
C LYS A 91 44.80 -8.83 9.36
N ALA A 92 43.47 -8.82 9.30
CA ALA A 92 42.72 -9.98 8.87
C ALA A 92 43.00 -10.31 7.39
N LEU A 93 43.04 -9.30 6.50
CA LEU A 93 43.40 -9.48 5.10
C LEU A 93 44.83 -9.99 4.92
N GLN A 94 45.78 -9.50 5.73
CA GLN A 94 47.16 -10.03 5.75
C GLN A 94 47.18 -11.51 6.11
N SER A 95 46.40 -11.94 7.11
CA SER A 95 46.32 -13.35 7.50
C SER A 95 45.74 -14.22 6.41
N LEU A 96 44.83 -13.67 5.61
CA LEU A 96 44.22 -14.32 4.44
C LEU A 96 45.09 -14.23 3.19
N LYS A 97 46.20 -13.46 3.23
CA LYS A 97 47.05 -13.15 2.06
C LYS A 97 46.25 -12.50 0.91
N SER A 98 45.20 -11.76 1.25
CA SER A 98 44.36 -11.02 0.30
C SER A 98 44.99 -9.65 0.01
N SER A 99 44.92 -9.23 -1.26
CA SER A 99 45.31 -7.88 -1.70
C SER A 99 44.20 -6.87 -1.69
N GLU A 100 43.06 -7.22 -1.13
CA GLU A 100 41.86 -6.37 -1.03
C GLU A 100 42.14 -5.14 -0.16
N ASN A 101 41.48 -4.02 -0.50
CA ASN A 101 41.59 -2.79 0.27
C ASN A 101 40.86 -2.95 1.62
N PRO A 102 41.50 -2.67 2.76
CA PRO A 102 40.84 -2.74 4.07
C PRO A 102 39.57 -1.91 4.20
N ALA A 103 39.47 -0.76 3.50
CA ALA A 103 38.29 0.10 3.52
C ALA A 103 37.08 -0.50 2.77
N ASP A 104 37.32 -1.31 1.74
CA ASP A 104 36.26 -2.04 1.03
C ASP A 104 35.82 -3.26 1.81
N PHE A 105 36.78 -3.99 2.40
CA PHE A 105 36.49 -5.15 3.23
C PHE A 105 35.63 -4.82 4.47
N LEU A 106 35.70 -3.59 5.00
CA LEU A 106 34.82 -3.13 6.09
C LEU A 106 33.32 -3.20 5.74
N ARG A 107 32.95 -3.20 4.46
CA ARG A 107 31.56 -3.31 4.01
C ARG A 107 31.07 -4.76 4.03
N ASP A 108 32.00 -5.70 3.99
CA ASP A 108 31.70 -7.12 3.89
C ASP A 108 31.49 -7.79 5.24
N TYR A 109 31.72 -7.07 6.33
CA TYR A 109 31.46 -7.62 7.65
C TYR A 109 30.85 -6.62 8.62
N ARG A 110 30.19 -7.15 9.64
CA ARG A 110 29.57 -6.37 10.72
C ARG A 110 29.76 -7.06 12.06
N GLY A 111 30.20 -6.28 13.06
CA GLY A 111 30.17 -6.68 14.46
C GLY A 111 28.85 -6.30 15.12
N THR A 112 28.32 -7.15 15.98
CA THR A 112 27.13 -6.88 16.79
C THR A 112 27.35 -7.42 18.20
N GLY A 113 27.26 -6.56 19.22
CA GLY A 113 27.24 -6.99 20.62
C GLY A 113 25.90 -7.64 20.97
N LEU A 114 25.92 -8.94 21.28
CA LEU A 114 24.70 -9.67 21.69
C LEU A 114 24.43 -9.50 23.18
N THR A 115 25.48 -9.50 23.98
CA THR A 115 25.47 -9.24 25.42
C THR A 115 26.68 -8.36 25.76
N ASN A 116 26.85 -8.02 27.03
CA ASN A 116 28.00 -7.19 27.47
C ASN A 116 29.36 -7.80 27.12
N ASN A 117 29.44 -9.12 26.94
CA ASN A 117 30.68 -9.86 26.73
C ASN A 117 30.65 -10.75 25.47
N LEU A 118 29.56 -10.75 24.69
CA LEU A 118 29.45 -11.63 23.53
C LEU A 118 29.35 -10.79 22.26
N LEU A 119 30.37 -10.88 21.42
CA LEU A 119 30.47 -10.23 20.13
C LEU A 119 30.13 -11.24 19.02
N GLN A 120 29.16 -10.94 18.19
CA GLN A 120 28.87 -11.66 16.95
C GLN A 120 29.52 -10.93 15.78
N ILE A 121 30.17 -11.69 14.90
CA ILE A 121 30.77 -11.19 13.66
C ILE A 121 30.06 -11.89 12.49
N ASP A 122 29.37 -11.12 11.69
CA ASP A 122 28.71 -11.54 10.45
C ASP A 122 29.58 -11.10 9.27
N VAL A 123 29.89 -12.03 8.36
CA VAL A 123 30.79 -11.77 7.24
C VAL A 123 30.19 -12.31 5.95
N THR A 124 30.36 -11.57 4.87
CA THR A 124 30.01 -12.00 3.51
C THR A 124 31.26 -12.33 2.70
N GLY A 125 31.12 -13.19 1.72
CA GLY A 125 32.19 -13.56 0.78
C GLY A 125 31.62 -14.07 -0.52
N ASP A 126 32.49 -14.31 -1.50
CA ASP A 126 32.07 -14.81 -2.82
C ASP A 126 31.71 -16.31 -2.79
N SER A 127 32.14 -17.01 -1.75
CA SER A 127 31.83 -18.42 -1.49
C SER A 127 31.66 -18.71 0.00
N ASP A 128 30.98 -19.81 0.35
CA ASP A 128 30.87 -20.26 1.74
C ASP A 128 32.25 -20.51 2.38
N ALA A 129 33.21 -21.06 1.61
CA ALA A 129 34.56 -21.30 2.08
C ALA A 129 35.30 -19.99 2.39
N GLU A 130 35.15 -18.99 1.56
CA GLU A 130 35.72 -17.67 1.75
C GLU A 130 35.09 -16.92 2.92
N ALA A 131 33.74 -16.91 3.00
CA ALA A 131 33.05 -16.31 4.14
C ALA A 131 33.50 -16.93 5.48
N LEU A 132 33.66 -18.27 5.52
CA LEU A 132 34.19 -18.96 6.70
C LEU A 132 35.64 -18.55 7.02
N ALA A 133 36.50 -18.48 6.00
CA ALA A 133 37.89 -18.08 6.17
C ALA A 133 38.01 -16.63 6.66
N ARG A 134 37.26 -15.72 6.08
CA ARG A 134 37.17 -14.30 6.48
C ARG A 134 36.67 -14.16 7.92
N ALA A 135 35.58 -14.89 8.29
CA ALA A 135 35.04 -14.87 9.66
C ALA A 135 36.05 -15.38 10.69
N LYS A 136 36.77 -16.45 10.35
CA LYS A 136 37.86 -16.98 11.21
C LYS A 136 39.01 -15.98 11.36
N ALA A 137 39.47 -15.42 10.26
CA ALA A 137 40.56 -14.46 10.26
C ALA A 137 40.22 -13.20 11.07
N LEU A 138 38.98 -12.69 10.94
CA LEU A 138 38.53 -11.55 11.74
C LEU A 138 38.47 -11.88 13.23
N ALA A 139 37.90 -13.03 13.61
CA ALA A 139 37.81 -13.45 15.00
C ALA A 139 39.21 -13.63 15.63
N ASP A 140 40.08 -14.36 14.94
CA ASP A 140 41.44 -14.60 15.42
C ASP A 140 42.24 -13.29 15.52
N THR A 141 42.15 -12.41 14.55
CA THR A 141 42.82 -11.10 14.53
C THR A 141 42.30 -10.19 15.63
N PHE A 142 40.99 -10.14 15.83
CA PHE A 142 40.36 -9.34 16.89
C PHE A 142 40.82 -9.83 18.27
N ILE A 143 40.78 -11.15 18.52
CA ILE A 143 41.26 -11.74 19.79
C ILE A 143 42.73 -11.41 20.03
N ALA A 144 43.56 -11.61 19.01
CA ALA A 144 45.00 -11.32 19.12
C ALA A 144 45.27 -9.83 19.43
N ASP A 145 44.51 -8.92 18.80
CA ASP A 145 44.64 -7.48 19.05
C ASP A 145 44.11 -7.11 20.45
N HIS A 146 42.95 -7.64 20.86
CA HIS A 146 42.39 -7.41 22.20
C HIS A 146 43.34 -7.90 23.29
N VAL A 147 43.83 -9.13 23.18
CA VAL A 147 44.79 -9.72 24.10
C VAL A 147 46.13 -8.93 24.10
N GLY A 148 46.58 -8.48 22.93
CA GLY A 148 47.74 -7.62 22.80
C GLY A 148 47.60 -6.32 23.59
N ARG A 149 46.49 -5.62 23.40
CA ARG A 149 46.20 -4.37 24.13
C ARG A 149 46.12 -4.59 25.64
N MET A 150 45.47 -5.66 26.08
CA MET A 150 45.39 -5.98 27.53
C MET A 150 46.77 -6.26 28.12
N ARG A 151 47.62 -7.01 27.41
CA ARG A 151 49.01 -7.26 27.86
C ARG A 151 49.82 -5.99 27.96
N GLU A 152 49.76 -5.11 26.98
CA GLU A 152 50.49 -3.85 27.01
C GLU A 152 49.97 -2.90 28.10
N ALA A 153 48.68 -2.84 28.34
CA ALA A 153 48.09 -2.09 29.44
C ALA A 153 48.56 -2.60 30.80
N ALA A 154 48.51 -3.92 31.03
CA ALA A 154 48.98 -4.54 32.26
C ALA A 154 50.49 -4.34 32.49
N LYS A 155 51.33 -4.39 31.44
CA LYS A 155 52.75 -4.08 31.54
C LYS A 155 53.00 -2.61 31.90
N ALA A 156 52.26 -1.68 31.29
CA ALA A 156 52.35 -0.26 31.56
C ALA A 156 51.97 0.07 33.01
N GLU A 157 50.89 -0.52 33.51
CA GLU A 157 50.40 -0.39 34.89
C GLU A 157 51.45 -0.95 35.89
N ALA A 158 51.88 -2.21 35.66
CA ALA A 158 52.90 -2.82 36.51
C ALA A 158 54.23 -1.99 36.54
N LYS A 159 54.61 -1.45 35.39
CA LYS A 159 55.79 -0.56 35.32
C LYS A 159 55.57 0.74 36.12
N ALA A 160 54.44 1.39 35.99
CA ALA A 160 54.11 2.61 36.72
C ALA A 160 54.16 2.39 38.26
N LEU A 161 53.64 1.23 38.73
CA LEU A 161 53.67 0.84 40.12
C LEU A 161 55.09 0.58 40.60
N LEU A 162 55.94 -0.10 39.80
CA LEU A 162 57.35 -0.33 40.10
C LEU A 162 58.15 0.97 40.12
N ASP A 163 57.86 1.91 39.20
CA ASP A 163 58.53 3.23 39.21
C ASP A 163 58.13 4.03 40.45
N GLN A 164 56.91 3.90 40.96
CA GLN A 164 56.50 4.50 42.25
C GLN A 164 57.22 3.83 43.44
N ARG A 165 57.27 2.51 43.45
CA ARG A 165 58.05 1.75 44.47
C ARG A 165 59.48 2.19 44.50
N ASP A 166 60.18 2.32 43.38
CA ASP A 166 61.59 2.69 43.32
C ASP A 166 61.81 4.10 43.87
N ARG A 167 60.93 5.04 43.61
CA ARG A 167 60.92 6.38 44.24
C ARG A 167 60.82 6.29 45.78
N MET A 168 59.92 5.40 46.28
CA MET A 168 59.83 5.19 47.73
C MET A 168 61.09 4.53 48.31
N ARG A 169 61.72 3.63 47.57
CA ARG A 169 63.03 3.03 47.96
C ARG A 169 64.13 4.08 48.03
N ASP A 170 64.19 5.02 47.08
CA ASP A 170 65.18 6.13 47.12
C ASP A 170 64.92 7.04 48.32
N GLU A 171 63.64 7.33 48.64
CA GLU A 171 63.32 8.09 49.84
C GLU A 171 63.68 7.33 51.11
N LEU A 172 63.39 6.02 51.16
CA LEU A 172 63.81 5.14 52.25
C LEU A 172 65.32 5.13 52.46
N ALA A 173 66.08 5.08 51.36
CA ALA A 173 67.57 5.14 51.42
C ALA A 173 68.05 6.49 52.01
N ARG A 174 67.39 7.60 51.64
CA ARG A 174 67.68 8.92 52.22
C ARG A 174 67.38 8.97 53.72
N ILE A 175 66.26 8.42 54.15
CA ILE A 175 65.91 8.33 55.58
C ILE A 175 66.90 7.45 56.35
N ASN A 176 67.20 6.27 55.80
CA ASN A 176 68.23 5.39 56.44
C ASN A 176 69.57 6.05 56.58
N LYS A 177 70.04 6.82 55.57
CA LYS A 177 71.22 7.62 55.63
C LYS A 177 71.14 8.72 56.69
N ALA A 178 69.99 9.40 56.82
CA ALA A 178 69.73 10.42 57.82
C ALA A 178 69.72 9.83 59.25
N ILE A 179 69.26 8.63 59.44
CA ILE A 179 69.29 7.89 60.71
C ILE A 179 70.76 7.48 61.03
N GLY A 180 71.47 6.91 60.05
CA GLY A 180 72.85 6.41 60.25
C GLY A 180 73.92 7.50 60.45
N ASN A 181 73.69 8.72 59.97
CA ASN A 181 74.64 9.86 60.10
C ASN A 181 74.49 10.62 61.41
N ARG A 182 73.65 10.19 62.34
CA ARG A 182 73.50 10.87 63.63
C ARG A 182 74.47 10.31 64.66
N SER A 183 75.17 11.22 65.35
CA SER A 183 76.07 10.88 66.40
C SER A 183 75.38 10.44 67.69
N PRO A 184 75.97 9.54 68.50
CA PRO A 184 75.36 9.06 69.75
C PRO A 184 75.09 10.19 70.80
N GLU A 185 75.80 11.31 70.68
CA GLU A 185 75.59 12.50 71.54
C GLU A 185 74.22 13.20 71.32
N SER A 186 73.62 13.06 70.15
CA SER A 186 72.29 13.61 69.82
C SER A 186 71.14 12.86 70.50
N GLU A 187 71.34 11.69 71.06
CA GLU A 187 70.26 10.91 71.73
C GLU A 187 69.87 11.49 73.12
N ARG A 188 70.68 12.39 73.70
CA ARG A 188 70.38 12.99 75.00
C ARG A 188 69.50 14.25 74.95
N ASP A 189 69.23 14.76 73.76
CA ASP A 189 68.32 15.91 73.57
C ASP A 189 66.91 15.41 73.25
N PRO A 190 65.86 15.80 74.07
CA PRO A 190 64.47 15.38 73.87
C PRO A 190 63.92 15.78 72.52
N LYS A 191 64.40 16.87 71.93
CA LYS A 191 63.98 17.31 70.59
C LYS A 191 64.60 16.46 69.48
N ALA A 192 65.84 15.97 69.70
CA ALA A 192 66.53 15.12 68.77
C ALA A 192 65.99 13.70 68.79
N SER A 193 65.54 13.17 69.96
CA SER A 193 64.89 11.87 70.06
C SER A 193 63.52 11.80 69.41
N ALA A 194 62.69 12.84 69.56
CA ALA A 194 61.41 12.98 68.86
C ALA A 194 61.59 13.04 67.33
N GLY A 195 62.73 13.67 66.89
CA GLY A 195 63.06 13.68 65.45
C GLY A 195 63.49 12.29 64.92
N ILE A 196 64.13 11.48 65.74
CA ILE A 196 64.55 10.11 65.41
C ILE A 196 63.33 9.21 65.31
N GLU A 197 62.36 9.33 66.26
CA GLU A 197 61.16 8.54 66.28
C GLU A 197 60.26 8.83 65.05
N SER A 198 60.20 10.12 64.65
CA SER A 198 59.49 10.51 63.41
C SER A 198 60.16 9.88 62.16
N LEU A 199 61.48 9.73 62.13
CA LEU A 199 62.17 9.08 61.02
C LEU A 199 61.95 7.55 61.02
N PHE A 200 61.90 6.89 62.17
CA PHE A 200 61.53 5.48 62.25
C PHE A 200 60.08 5.23 61.84
N THR A 201 59.17 6.05 62.25
CA THR A 201 57.73 6.00 61.81
C THR A 201 57.64 6.14 60.28
N ARG A 202 58.36 7.13 59.74
CA ARG A 202 58.38 7.36 58.28
C ARG A 202 59.01 6.19 57.52
N ARG A 203 60.06 5.58 58.08
CA ARG A 203 60.70 4.38 57.52
C ARG A 203 59.71 3.19 57.48
N ALA A 204 58.96 2.96 58.57
CA ALA A 204 57.99 1.91 58.66
C ALA A 204 56.83 2.12 57.64
N GLU A 205 56.36 3.37 57.51
CA GLU A 205 55.36 3.76 56.53
C GLU A 205 55.83 3.49 55.08
N LEU A 206 57.06 3.91 54.77
CA LEU A 206 57.63 3.68 53.42
C LEU A 206 57.84 2.18 53.12
N ASN A 207 58.30 1.39 54.10
CA ASN A 207 58.41 -0.06 53.92
C ASN A 207 57.06 -0.70 53.64
N SER A 208 55.97 -0.29 54.34
CA SER A 208 54.60 -0.75 54.09
C SER A 208 54.13 -0.37 52.71
N ARG A 209 54.36 0.88 52.27
CA ARG A 209 54.01 1.34 50.92
C ARG A 209 54.76 0.61 49.82
N ILE A 210 56.07 0.37 50.02
CA ILE A 210 56.90 -0.40 49.09
C ILE A 210 56.29 -1.82 48.89
N ALA A 211 55.98 -2.50 50.01
CA ALA A 211 55.32 -3.82 49.95
C ALA A 211 53.98 -3.81 49.24
N ASP A 212 53.19 -2.75 49.49
CA ASP A 212 51.87 -2.58 48.81
C ASP A 212 52.05 -2.37 47.29
N PHE A 213 53.01 -1.53 46.87
CA PHE A 213 53.29 -1.37 45.43
C PHE A 213 53.82 -2.64 44.76
N ASP A 214 54.70 -3.41 45.45
CA ASP A 214 55.18 -4.69 44.96
C ASP A 214 54.04 -5.70 44.78
N GLN A 215 53.13 -5.76 45.75
CA GLN A 215 51.96 -6.61 45.70
C GLN A 215 51.04 -6.20 44.52
N ARG A 216 50.69 -4.93 44.42
CA ARG A 216 49.83 -4.43 43.32
C ARG A 216 50.48 -4.65 41.96
N ALA A 217 51.78 -4.44 41.81
CA ALA A 217 52.48 -4.72 40.57
C ALA A 217 52.45 -6.21 40.20
N ALA A 218 52.51 -7.12 41.20
CA ALA A 218 52.33 -8.55 40.99
C ALA A 218 50.88 -8.90 40.60
N GLU A 219 49.90 -8.28 41.27
CA GLU A 219 48.46 -8.43 40.95
C GLU A 219 48.14 -7.97 39.54
N ALA A 220 48.66 -6.79 39.11
CA ALA A 220 48.48 -6.29 37.74
C ALA A 220 49.01 -7.28 36.70
N ARG A 221 50.13 -7.96 37.01
CA ARG A 221 50.70 -9.00 36.13
C ARG A 221 49.90 -10.30 36.11
N THR A 222 49.26 -10.70 37.25
CA THR A 222 48.51 -11.94 37.38
C THR A 222 47.04 -11.80 36.96
N GLY A 223 46.45 -10.61 37.00
CA GLY A 223 45.09 -10.34 36.53
C GLY A 223 44.93 -10.53 35.02
N SER A 224 45.95 -10.16 34.23
CA SER A 224 45.99 -10.27 32.79
C SER A 224 45.73 -11.69 32.23
N PRO A 225 46.29 -12.79 32.78
CA PRO A 225 46.05 -14.14 32.30
C PRO A 225 44.59 -14.60 32.38
N LYS A 226 43.81 -14.14 33.37
CA LYS A 226 42.39 -14.49 33.49
C LYS A 226 41.55 -13.87 32.37
N VAL A 227 41.79 -12.60 32.07
CA VAL A 227 41.11 -11.90 30.97
C VAL A 227 41.48 -12.51 29.63
N ILE A 228 42.76 -12.86 29.44
CA ILE A 228 43.24 -13.53 28.22
C ILE A 228 42.56 -14.89 28.05
N ALA A 229 42.49 -15.72 29.12
CA ALA A 229 41.84 -17.02 29.07
C ALA A 229 40.33 -16.93 28.88
N GLY A 230 39.70 -15.84 29.34
CA GLY A 230 38.27 -15.57 29.17
C GLY A 230 37.88 -15.08 27.76
N THR A 231 38.88 -14.61 26.95
CA THR A 231 38.61 -14.11 25.59
C THR A 231 38.86 -15.24 24.59
N GLN A 232 37.79 -15.79 24.02
CA GLN A 232 37.86 -16.95 23.14
C GLN A 232 36.69 -17.02 22.14
N ILE A 233 36.86 -17.80 21.08
CA ILE A 233 35.77 -18.13 20.17
C ILE A 233 34.84 -19.13 20.87
N VAL A 234 33.58 -18.76 21.09
CA VAL A 234 32.55 -19.61 21.69
C VAL A 234 31.81 -20.41 20.64
N ASP A 235 31.49 -19.75 19.53
CA ASP A 235 30.81 -20.39 18.38
C ASP A 235 31.76 -20.28 17.18
N ALA A 236 32.25 -21.44 16.75
CA ALA A 236 33.15 -21.50 15.59
C ALA A 236 32.52 -20.92 14.35
N PRO A 237 33.29 -20.33 13.42
CA PRO A 237 32.75 -19.80 12.17
C PRO A 237 31.92 -20.85 11.45
N ARG A 238 30.68 -20.50 11.13
CA ARG A 238 29.76 -21.38 10.41
C ARG A 238 29.06 -20.63 9.28
N ALA A 239 28.90 -21.29 8.14
CA ALA A 239 28.16 -20.73 7.03
C ALA A 239 26.67 -20.59 7.37
N VAL A 240 26.10 -19.45 7.04
CA VAL A 240 24.67 -19.19 7.19
C VAL A 240 23.97 -19.73 5.93
N ARG A 241 23.29 -20.85 6.07
CA ARG A 241 22.53 -21.42 4.95
C ARG A 241 21.28 -20.59 4.68
N HIS A 242 21.28 -19.85 3.60
CA HIS A 242 20.10 -19.16 3.12
C HIS A 242 19.15 -20.18 2.46
N SER A 243 17.94 -20.34 2.99
CA SER A 243 16.97 -21.24 2.37
C SER A 243 16.37 -20.55 1.12
N LEU A 244 16.74 -21.01 -0.07
CA LEU A 244 16.18 -20.55 -1.34
C LEU A 244 14.64 -20.45 -1.33
N PRO A 245 13.89 -21.46 -0.79
CA PRO A 245 12.43 -21.35 -0.77
C PRO A 245 11.92 -20.19 0.09
N LYS A 246 12.58 -19.84 1.20
CA LYS A 246 12.19 -18.68 2.01
C LYS A 246 12.47 -17.37 1.28
N ALA A 247 13.65 -17.22 0.69
CA ALA A 247 14.01 -16.04 -0.11
C ALA A 247 13.07 -15.87 -1.31
N ALA A 248 12.80 -16.96 -2.03
CA ALA A 248 11.85 -16.98 -3.15
C ALA A 248 10.44 -16.58 -2.71
N ALA A 249 9.95 -17.11 -1.59
CA ALA A 249 8.64 -16.76 -1.06
C ALA A 249 8.54 -15.28 -0.66
N THR A 250 9.58 -14.75 -0.01
CA THR A 250 9.61 -13.33 0.39
C THR A 250 9.64 -12.41 -0.83
N ASN A 251 10.53 -12.66 -1.79
CA ASN A 251 10.65 -11.85 -3.00
C ASN A 251 9.40 -11.98 -3.88
N ALA A 252 8.80 -13.17 -3.98
CA ALA A 252 7.54 -13.40 -4.67
C ALA A 252 6.39 -12.63 -4.02
N ALA A 253 6.32 -12.58 -2.68
CA ALA A 253 5.30 -11.80 -1.96
C ALA A 253 5.47 -10.30 -2.21
N ILE A 254 6.70 -9.78 -2.14
CA ILE A 254 7.00 -8.38 -2.47
C ILE A 254 6.61 -8.07 -3.91
N GLY A 255 7.03 -8.91 -4.86
CA GLY A 255 6.71 -8.77 -6.28
C GLY A 255 5.19 -8.80 -6.54
N LEU A 256 4.45 -9.69 -5.87
CA LEU A 256 2.99 -9.76 -5.96
C LEU A 256 2.33 -8.47 -5.48
N VAL A 257 2.75 -7.91 -4.34
CA VAL A 257 2.20 -6.66 -3.80
C VAL A 257 2.49 -5.50 -4.75
N LEU A 258 3.72 -5.36 -5.22
CA LEU A 258 4.10 -4.31 -6.18
C LEU A 258 3.33 -4.44 -7.50
N GLY A 259 3.23 -5.65 -8.04
CA GLY A 259 2.46 -5.93 -9.25
C GLY A 259 0.97 -5.64 -9.07
N LEU A 260 0.40 -5.94 -7.89
CA LEU A 260 -0.98 -5.64 -7.55
C LEU A 260 -1.22 -4.13 -7.49
N VAL A 261 -0.37 -3.39 -6.78
CA VAL A 261 -0.47 -1.92 -6.66
C VAL A 261 -0.38 -1.26 -8.03
N LEU A 262 0.63 -1.65 -8.83
CA LEU A 262 0.79 -1.14 -10.18
C LEU A 262 -0.41 -1.50 -11.07
N GLY A 263 -0.89 -2.73 -11.01
CA GLY A 263 -2.06 -3.18 -11.75
C GLY A 263 -3.34 -2.42 -11.39
N LEU A 264 -3.55 -2.12 -10.10
CA LEU A 264 -4.66 -1.29 -9.63
C LEU A 264 -4.52 0.15 -10.11
N ALA A 265 -3.32 0.73 -10.04
CA ALA A 265 -3.06 2.07 -10.53
C ALA A 265 -3.34 2.21 -12.05
N VAL A 266 -2.83 1.27 -12.85
CA VAL A 266 -3.10 1.23 -14.30
C VAL A 266 -4.59 1.02 -14.58
N ALA A 267 -5.27 0.16 -13.80
CA ALA A 267 -6.71 -0.02 -13.94
C ALA A 267 -7.48 1.26 -13.60
N ALA A 268 -7.12 1.96 -12.54
CA ALA A 268 -7.75 3.22 -12.12
C ALA A 268 -7.55 4.33 -13.16
N VAL A 269 -6.31 4.58 -13.59
CA VAL A 269 -6.02 5.56 -14.64
C VAL A 269 -6.77 5.22 -15.92
N GLY A 270 -6.72 3.95 -16.34
CA GLY A 270 -7.43 3.51 -17.53
C GLY A 270 -8.96 3.62 -17.43
N THR A 271 -9.56 3.68 -16.22
CA THR A 271 -11.01 3.94 -16.08
C THR A 271 -11.33 5.42 -16.22
N VAL A 272 -10.50 6.28 -15.65
CA VAL A 272 -10.68 7.74 -15.74
C VAL A 272 -10.49 8.21 -17.19
N VAL A 273 -9.44 7.74 -17.87
CA VAL A 273 -9.17 8.11 -19.26
C VAL A 273 -10.23 7.58 -20.23
N ALA A 274 -10.77 6.39 -19.95
CA ALA A 274 -11.77 5.79 -20.86
C ALA A 274 -13.16 6.45 -20.76
N ASP A 275 -13.45 7.20 -19.70
CA ASP A 275 -14.71 7.90 -19.44
C ASP A 275 -15.96 7.09 -19.86
N ARG A 276 -16.04 5.82 -19.39
CA ARG A 276 -17.11 4.90 -19.74
C ARG A 276 -18.08 4.75 -18.58
N PRO A 277 -19.28 5.31 -18.66
CA PRO A 277 -20.30 5.19 -17.63
C PRO A 277 -20.66 3.72 -17.36
N VAL A 278 -20.66 3.34 -16.10
CA VAL A 278 -20.93 1.97 -15.65
C VAL A 278 -22.15 1.92 -14.74
N LEU A 279 -22.40 3.02 -14.00
CA LEU A 279 -23.51 3.13 -13.07
C LEU A 279 -24.82 3.47 -13.78
N ARG A 280 -25.93 2.98 -13.24
CA ARG A 280 -27.30 3.28 -13.75
C ARG A 280 -27.55 4.78 -13.84
N ARG A 281 -27.22 5.51 -12.76
CA ARG A 281 -27.38 6.96 -12.69
C ARG A 281 -26.60 7.69 -13.78
N GLU A 282 -25.36 7.28 -14.02
CA GLU A 282 -24.52 7.91 -15.06
C GLU A 282 -25.08 7.66 -16.46
N ILE A 283 -25.51 6.42 -16.73
CA ILE A 283 -26.09 6.07 -18.05
C ILE A 283 -27.40 6.81 -18.27
N ALA A 284 -28.26 6.85 -17.25
CA ALA A 284 -29.51 7.60 -17.33
C ALA A 284 -29.29 9.09 -17.56
N ALA A 285 -28.35 9.69 -16.81
CA ALA A 285 -28.00 11.11 -16.92
C ALA A 285 -27.45 11.46 -18.30
N ASN A 286 -26.51 10.63 -18.83
CA ASN A 286 -25.89 10.89 -20.13
C ASN A 286 -26.82 10.66 -21.32
N LEU A 287 -27.83 9.77 -21.20
CA LEU A 287 -28.81 9.52 -22.22
C LEU A 287 -30.07 10.36 -22.07
N GLY A 288 -30.27 10.99 -20.93
CA GLY A 288 -31.48 11.73 -20.63
C GLY A 288 -32.76 10.86 -20.57
N ALA A 289 -32.64 9.58 -20.29
CA ALA A 289 -33.72 8.64 -20.21
C ALA A 289 -33.56 7.66 -19.04
N SER A 290 -34.67 7.35 -18.36
CA SER A 290 -34.64 6.46 -17.18
C SER A 290 -34.33 5.01 -17.57
N VAL A 291 -33.60 4.31 -16.72
CA VAL A 291 -33.40 2.87 -16.85
C VAL A 291 -34.67 2.16 -16.40
N ILE A 292 -35.39 1.60 -17.35
CA ILE A 292 -36.69 0.93 -17.12
C ILE A 292 -36.55 -0.55 -16.80
N ALA A 293 -35.46 -1.18 -17.23
CA ALA A 293 -35.25 -2.59 -17.00
C ALA A 293 -33.78 -2.99 -17.11
N GLU A 294 -33.44 -4.17 -16.56
CA GLU A 294 -32.08 -4.67 -16.51
C GLU A 294 -31.97 -6.14 -16.89
N LEU A 295 -30.92 -6.47 -17.61
CA LEU A 295 -30.59 -7.85 -17.94
C LEU A 295 -29.17 -8.21 -17.47
N PRO A 296 -29.05 -9.10 -16.48
CA PRO A 296 -27.74 -9.48 -15.98
C PRO A 296 -26.94 -10.27 -17.03
N ARG A 297 -25.60 -10.26 -16.88
CA ARG A 297 -24.70 -10.94 -17.78
C ARG A 297 -24.99 -12.42 -17.92
N ARG A 298 -24.95 -12.93 -19.14
CA ARG A 298 -24.98 -14.38 -19.38
C ARG A 298 -23.72 -15.01 -18.78
N SER A 299 -23.90 -15.78 -17.71
CA SER A 299 -22.83 -16.58 -17.13
C SER A 299 -22.89 -18.00 -17.68
N GLY A 300 -21.73 -18.62 -17.89
CA GLY A 300 -21.63 -20.00 -18.38
C GLY A 300 -22.17 -21.07 -17.43
N ARG A 301 -22.46 -20.74 -16.18
CA ARG A 301 -22.97 -21.67 -15.17
C ARG A 301 -24.45 -21.96 -15.37
N LEU A 302 -24.84 -23.23 -15.34
CA LEU A 302 -26.20 -23.71 -15.60
C LEU A 302 -27.27 -23.04 -14.72
N TRP A 303 -27.00 -22.82 -13.46
CA TRP A 303 -27.90 -22.16 -12.51
C TRP A 303 -28.17 -20.69 -12.87
N GLN A 304 -27.19 -20.00 -13.42
CA GLN A 304 -27.33 -18.62 -13.84
C GLN A 304 -28.10 -18.49 -15.16
N ARG A 305 -28.10 -19.53 -15.99
CA ARG A 305 -28.92 -19.56 -17.23
C ARG A 305 -30.43 -19.47 -16.92
N ARG A 306 -30.91 -20.18 -15.89
CA ARG A 306 -32.33 -20.10 -15.46
C ARG A 306 -32.67 -18.70 -14.96
N ARG A 307 -31.82 -18.08 -14.14
CA ARG A 307 -32.02 -16.69 -13.66
C ARG A 307 -32.01 -15.67 -14.78
N THR A 308 -31.14 -15.81 -15.76
CA THR A 308 -31.07 -14.91 -16.92
C THR A 308 -32.29 -15.08 -17.79
N ARG A 309 -32.82 -16.30 -17.94
CA ARG A 309 -34.06 -16.56 -18.68
C ARG A 309 -35.27 -15.92 -17.98
N ALA A 310 -35.43 -16.12 -16.69
CA ALA A 310 -36.50 -15.52 -15.92
C ALA A 310 -36.43 -13.97 -15.90
N ALA A 311 -35.19 -13.40 -15.83
CA ALA A 311 -35.01 -11.95 -15.94
C ALA A 311 -35.44 -11.43 -17.32
N ARG A 312 -35.10 -12.18 -18.38
CA ARG A 312 -35.50 -11.84 -19.75
C ARG A 312 -37.01 -11.93 -19.96
N GLU A 313 -37.65 -12.97 -19.46
CA GLU A 313 -39.12 -13.12 -19.51
C GLU A 313 -39.82 -11.96 -18.80
N ARG A 314 -39.32 -11.53 -17.63
CA ARG A 314 -39.86 -10.35 -16.92
C ARG A 314 -39.66 -9.07 -17.72
N LEU A 315 -38.48 -8.87 -18.30
CA LEU A 315 -38.16 -7.74 -19.16
C LEU A 315 -39.12 -7.69 -20.34
N THR A 316 -39.28 -8.79 -21.06
CA THR A 316 -40.18 -8.89 -22.23
C THR A 316 -41.62 -8.60 -21.84
N ALA A 317 -42.13 -9.16 -20.73
CA ALA A 317 -43.47 -8.89 -20.24
C ALA A 317 -43.66 -7.42 -19.80
N HIS A 318 -42.62 -6.79 -19.25
CA HIS A 318 -42.65 -5.36 -18.91
C HIS A 318 -42.69 -4.49 -20.15
N LEU A 319 -41.82 -4.75 -21.12
CA LEU A 319 -41.79 -4.02 -22.39
C LEU A 319 -43.11 -4.23 -23.19
N ALA A 320 -43.63 -5.44 -23.26
CA ALA A 320 -44.88 -5.73 -23.95
C ALA A 320 -46.05 -4.92 -23.35
N ARG A 321 -46.13 -4.83 -22.01
CA ARG A 321 -47.17 -4.00 -21.35
C ARG A 321 -46.97 -2.50 -21.60
N THR A 322 -45.74 -2.02 -21.62
CA THR A 322 -45.41 -0.61 -21.86
C THR A 322 -45.73 -0.20 -23.31
N LEU A 323 -45.56 -1.12 -24.25
CA LEU A 323 -45.71 -0.90 -25.68
C LEU A 323 -47.06 -1.38 -26.22
N GLY A 324 -47.75 -2.30 -25.53
CA GLY A 324 -49.00 -2.94 -25.97
C GLY A 324 -50.18 -1.99 -26.13
N GLY A 325 -50.18 -0.81 -25.49
CA GLY A 325 -51.26 0.18 -25.59
C GLY A 325 -51.17 1.10 -26.82
N SER A 326 -50.14 1.01 -27.66
CA SER A 326 -49.92 1.88 -28.82
C SER A 326 -49.64 1.06 -30.07
N ALA A 327 -50.30 1.43 -31.17
CA ALA A 327 -50.04 0.87 -32.50
C ALA A 327 -48.84 1.55 -33.20
N GLU A 328 -48.19 2.52 -32.55
CA GLU A 328 -47.04 3.23 -33.12
C GLU A 328 -45.84 2.33 -33.32
N PRO A 329 -45.08 2.50 -34.41
CA PRO A 329 -43.86 1.77 -34.65
C PRO A 329 -42.80 2.07 -33.56
N VAL A 330 -42.26 1.02 -32.94
CA VAL A 330 -41.26 1.15 -31.89
C VAL A 330 -39.92 0.55 -32.35
N SER A 331 -38.84 1.23 -32.04
CA SER A 331 -37.47 0.70 -32.31
C SER A 331 -36.74 0.28 -31.03
N LEU A 332 -35.96 -0.78 -31.16
CA LEU A 332 -34.93 -1.19 -30.17
C LEU A 332 -33.56 -0.83 -30.74
N LEU A 333 -32.96 0.22 -30.23
CA LEU A 333 -31.63 0.66 -30.67
C LEU A 333 -30.56 0.17 -29.71
N GLU A 334 -29.62 -0.62 -30.21
CA GLU A 334 -28.57 -1.22 -29.40
C GLU A 334 -27.30 -0.38 -29.35
N LEU A 335 -26.61 -0.46 -28.23
CA LEU A 335 -25.29 0.11 -28.03
C LEU A 335 -24.33 -0.94 -27.41
N GLY A 336 -23.59 -1.64 -28.29
CA GLY A 336 -22.61 -2.65 -27.90
C GLY A 336 -23.20 -3.98 -27.40
N CYS A 337 -24.45 -4.29 -27.77
CA CYS A 337 -25.13 -5.51 -27.32
C CYS A 337 -26.04 -6.13 -28.38
N ALA A 338 -25.75 -6.01 -29.67
CA ALA A 338 -26.56 -6.47 -30.80
C ALA A 338 -27.13 -7.89 -30.61
N ARG A 339 -26.32 -8.81 -30.09
CA ARG A 339 -26.74 -10.19 -29.78
C ARG A 339 -27.82 -10.29 -28.69
N SER A 340 -27.78 -9.41 -27.70
CA SER A 340 -28.78 -9.39 -26.63
C SER A 340 -30.03 -8.73 -27.12
N THR A 341 -29.90 -7.65 -27.87
CA THR A 341 -31.01 -6.91 -28.47
C THR A 341 -31.79 -7.76 -29.45
N SER A 342 -31.12 -8.55 -30.32
CA SER A 342 -31.82 -9.47 -31.24
C SER A 342 -32.66 -10.50 -30.49
N VAL A 343 -32.19 -11.03 -29.35
CA VAL A 343 -32.99 -11.96 -28.53
C VAL A 343 -34.15 -11.28 -27.87
N ILE A 344 -33.96 -10.07 -27.32
CA ILE A 344 -35.04 -9.28 -26.69
C ILE A 344 -36.12 -8.94 -27.73
N ALA A 345 -35.69 -8.55 -28.94
CA ALA A 345 -36.57 -8.20 -30.01
C ALA A 345 -37.47 -9.39 -30.43
N LEU A 346 -36.90 -10.59 -30.58
CA LEU A 346 -37.66 -11.80 -30.91
C LEU A 346 -38.64 -12.17 -29.79
N ASP A 347 -38.18 -12.19 -28.54
CA ASP A 347 -39.05 -12.50 -27.40
C ASP A 347 -40.17 -11.45 -27.27
N LEU A 348 -39.88 -10.17 -27.52
CA LEU A 348 -40.86 -9.09 -27.49
C LEU A 348 -41.88 -9.21 -28.63
N ALA A 349 -41.41 -9.50 -29.85
CA ALA A 349 -42.29 -9.72 -30.99
C ALA A 349 -43.22 -10.93 -30.79
N GLU A 350 -42.70 -12.04 -30.23
CA GLU A 350 -43.52 -13.19 -29.85
C GLU A 350 -44.61 -12.82 -28.82
N ALA A 351 -44.27 -11.96 -27.83
CA ALA A 351 -45.22 -11.50 -26.83
C ALA A 351 -46.30 -10.57 -27.41
N LEU A 352 -45.92 -9.68 -28.34
CA LEU A 352 -46.84 -8.76 -29.02
C LEU A 352 -47.68 -9.45 -30.08
N ALA A 353 -47.25 -10.55 -30.65
CA ALA A 353 -47.98 -11.33 -31.64
C ALA A 353 -49.29 -11.91 -31.09
N ALA A 354 -49.43 -12.01 -29.76
CA ALA A 354 -50.72 -12.35 -29.14
C ALA A 354 -51.81 -11.30 -29.38
N GLU A 355 -51.45 -10.07 -29.73
CA GLU A 355 -52.37 -8.96 -29.99
C GLU A 355 -52.57 -8.66 -31.49
N GLY A 356 -51.83 -9.34 -32.37
CA GLY A 356 -51.88 -9.18 -33.82
C GLY A 356 -50.53 -9.42 -34.53
N PRO A 357 -50.51 -9.43 -35.87
CA PRO A 357 -49.29 -9.70 -36.63
C PRO A 357 -48.21 -8.66 -36.36
N VAL A 358 -46.97 -9.12 -36.15
CA VAL A 358 -45.82 -8.28 -35.84
C VAL A 358 -44.72 -8.46 -36.89
N VAL A 359 -44.20 -7.35 -37.40
CA VAL A 359 -43.11 -7.33 -38.36
C VAL A 359 -41.88 -6.75 -37.67
N ILE A 360 -40.78 -7.50 -37.65
CA ILE A 360 -39.47 -7.04 -37.20
C ILE A 360 -38.71 -6.49 -38.41
N ILE A 361 -38.27 -5.23 -38.30
CA ILE A 361 -37.38 -4.59 -39.28
C ILE A 361 -35.96 -4.74 -38.79
N ASP A 362 -35.11 -5.53 -39.52
CA ASP A 362 -33.72 -5.79 -39.16
C ASP A 362 -32.79 -4.71 -39.74
N GLY A 363 -32.33 -3.79 -38.89
CA GLY A 363 -31.29 -2.80 -39.15
C GLY A 363 -30.01 -3.05 -38.34
N LEU A 364 -29.81 -4.25 -37.79
CA LEU A 364 -28.60 -4.57 -37.07
C LEU A 364 -27.41 -4.82 -38.03
N PRO A 365 -26.20 -4.45 -37.66
CA PRO A 365 -25.01 -4.80 -38.41
C PRO A 365 -24.75 -6.32 -38.34
N GLY A 366 -24.84 -6.99 -39.50
CA GLY A 366 -24.61 -8.43 -39.64
C GLY A 366 -25.81 -9.33 -39.31
N PRO A 367 -25.70 -10.65 -39.51
CA PRO A 367 -26.82 -11.60 -39.52
C PRO A 367 -27.29 -12.00 -38.11
N GLN A 368 -27.44 -11.05 -37.20
CA GLN A 368 -27.78 -11.31 -35.79
C GLN A 368 -29.22 -11.84 -35.61
N LEU A 369 -30.18 -11.33 -36.40
CA LEU A 369 -31.58 -11.76 -36.45
C LEU A 369 -31.78 -12.88 -37.45
N ALA A 370 -31.17 -12.82 -38.63
CA ALA A 370 -31.32 -13.81 -39.69
C ALA A 370 -30.91 -15.24 -39.29
N GLY A 371 -29.93 -15.37 -38.37
CA GLY A 371 -29.51 -16.66 -37.82
C GLY A 371 -30.47 -17.27 -36.78
N ARG A 372 -31.54 -16.57 -36.41
CA ARG A 372 -32.53 -16.98 -35.39
C ARG A 372 -33.92 -16.86 -35.99
N ARG A 373 -34.39 -17.94 -36.59
CA ARG A 373 -35.77 -17.94 -37.12
C ARG A 373 -36.77 -17.86 -35.96
N PRO A 374 -37.73 -16.91 -36.02
CA PRO A 374 -38.87 -16.94 -35.12
C PRO A 374 -39.59 -18.28 -35.29
N LYS A 375 -40.29 -18.72 -34.26
CA LYS A 375 -41.18 -19.87 -34.40
C LYS A 375 -42.20 -19.59 -35.50
N PRO A 376 -42.61 -20.60 -36.27
CA PRO A 376 -43.67 -20.41 -37.26
C PRO A 376 -44.91 -19.84 -36.58
N GLY A 377 -45.33 -18.63 -36.97
CA GLY A 377 -46.45 -17.88 -36.41
C GLY A 377 -46.46 -16.45 -36.93
N ASP A 378 -47.17 -15.57 -36.26
CA ASP A 378 -47.51 -14.21 -36.69
C ASP A 378 -46.32 -13.20 -36.64
N VAL A 379 -45.08 -13.66 -36.55
CA VAL A 379 -43.89 -12.82 -36.55
C VAL A 379 -43.11 -12.98 -37.84
N THR A 380 -42.94 -11.91 -38.60
CA THR A 380 -42.11 -11.86 -39.82
C THR A 380 -40.89 -10.98 -39.60
N VAL A 381 -39.73 -11.37 -40.18
CA VAL A 381 -38.51 -10.57 -40.13
C VAL A 381 -38.18 -10.07 -41.54
N VAL A 382 -38.08 -8.78 -41.68
CA VAL A 382 -37.82 -8.09 -42.96
C VAL A 382 -36.55 -7.26 -42.81
N SER A 383 -35.66 -7.33 -43.80
CA SER A 383 -34.40 -6.56 -43.82
C SER A 383 -34.31 -5.66 -45.07
N GLY A 384 -33.62 -4.52 -44.94
CA GLY A 384 -33.29 -3.59 -46.01
C GLY A 384 -34.51 -2.94 -46.66
N GLU A 385 -34.47 -2.76 -47.99
CA GLU A 385 -35.49 -2.03 -48.79
C GLU A 385 -36.90 -2.61 -48.70
N ARG A 386 -37.04 -3.90 -48.34
CA ARG A 386 -38.33 -4.54 -48.12
C ARG A 386 -39.11 -3.98 -46.94
N ALA A 387 -38.45 -3.28 -46.02
CA ALA A 387 -39.12 -2.67 -44.87
C ALA A 387 -40.06 -1.54 -45.26
N ALA A 388 -39.81 -0.88 -46.38
CA ALA A 388 -40.68 0.19 -46.91
C ALA A 388 -42.03 -0.34 -47.44
N ALA A 389 -42.12 -1.61 -47.83
CA ALA A 389 -43.29 -2.25 -48.37
C ALA A 389 -44.23 -2.86 -47.31
N VAL A 390 -43.90 -2.77 -46.02
CA VAL A 390 -44.72 -3.33 -44.94
C VAL A 390 -46.02 -2.54 -44.78
N ALA A 391 -47.14 -3.23 -44.78
CA ALA A 391 -48.47 -2.61 -44.63
C ALA A 391 -48.59 -1.82 -43.33
N HIS A 392 -49.29 -0.67 -43.38
CA HIS A 392 -49.46 0.22 -42.22
C HIS A 392 -50.33 -0.39 -41.10
N GLN A 393 -51.00 -1.50 -41.38
CA GLN A 393 -51.88 -2.20 -40.44
C GLN A 393 -51.13 -3.20 -39.55
N GLU A 394 -49.88 -3.50 -39.84
CA GLU A 394 -49.06 -4.42 -39.06
C GLU A 394 -48.25 -3.67 -38.00
N ARG A 395 -48.19 -4.26 -36.78
CA ARG A 395 -47.35 -3.70 -35.71
C ARG A 395 -45.88 -3.85 -36.07
N ARG A 396 -45.14 -2.73 -36.12
CA ARG A 396 -43.73 -2.69 -36.52
C ARG A 396 -42.84 -2.61 -35.32
N LEU A 397 -41.84 -3.50 -35.27
CA LEU A 397 -40.75 -3.48 -34.29
C LEU A 397 -39.42 -3.34 -35.03
N GLY A 398 -38.83 -2.13 -35.05
CA GLY A 398 -37.52 -1.92 -35.64
C GLY A 398 -36.40 -2.33 -34.68
N VAL A 399 -35.33 -2.85 -35.22
CA VAL A 399 -34.12 -3.19 -34.45
C VAL A 399 -32.92 -2.62 -35.17
N GLY A 400 -32.20 -1.71 -34.53
CA GLY A 400 -31.04 -1.04 -35.13
C GLY A 400 -29.87 -0.87 -34.18
N SER A 401 -28.78 -0.33 -34.68
CA SER A 401 -27.58 -0.05 -33.91
C SER A 401 -27.24 1.43 -33.90
N VAL A 402 -26.90 1.93 -32.72
CA VAL A 402 -26.36 3.27 -32.51
C VAL A 402 -24.93 3.18 -31.96
N ALA A 403 -24.27 2.06 -32.23
CA ALA A 403 -22.86 1.88 -31.89
C ALA A 403 -21.94 2.80 -32.75
N PRO A 404 -20.74 3.15 -32.30
CA PRO A 404 -19.80 3.92 -33.10
C PRO A 404 -19.55 3.27 -34.47
N GLY A 405 -19.62 4.05 -35.55
CA GLY A 405 -19.41 3.58 -36.92
C GLY A 405 -20.64 3.04 -37.64
N THR A 406 -21.82 3.12 -37.03
CA THR A 406 -23.09 2.79 -37.70
C THR A 406 -23.70 4.02 -38.38
N ALA A 407 -24.42 3.80 -39.50
CA ALA A 407 -25.15 4.88 -40.17
C ALA A 407 -26.42 5.24 -39.40
N TRP A 408 -26.72 6.53 -39.33
CA TRP A 408 -27.88 7.07 -38.59
C TRP A 408 -29.05 7.46 -39.51
N THR A 409 -28.89 7.31 -40.82
CA THR A 409 -29.83 7.81 -41.84
C THR A 409 -31.21 7.15 -41.78
N ASP A 410 -31.26 5.90 -41.29
CA ASP A 410 -32.47 5.10 -41.41
C ASP A 410 -33.20 4.84 -40.08
N LEU A 411 -32.83 5.55 -39.01
CA LEU A 411 -33.42 5.32 -37.68
C LEU A 411 -34.92 5.62 -37.64
N GLN A 412 -35.41 6.58 -38.41
CA GLN A 412 -36.82 6.93 -38.49
C GLN A 412 -37.68 5.84 -39.13
N TYR A 413 -37.09 5.04 -40.05
CA TYR A 413 -37.80 3.90 -40.66
C TYR A 413 -37.96 2.73 -39.69
N LEU A 414 -37.11 2.65 -38.68
CA LEU A 414 -37.15 1.60 -37.65
C LEU A 414 -38.30 1.83 -36.68
N GLY A 415 -38.59 3.09 -36.34
CA GLY A 415 -39.70 3.41 -35.44
C GLY A 415 -39.77 4.89 -35.09
N THR A 416 -40.97 5.35 -34.71
CA THR A 416 -41.24 6.73 -34.27
C THR A 416 -40.90 6.96 -32.80
N ARG A 417 -40.77 5.88 -32.02
CA ARG A 417 -40.35 5.87 -30.59
C ARG A 417 -39.31 4.81 -30.38
N THR A 418 -38.41 5.01 -29.41
CA THR A 418 -37.29 4.09 -29.21
C THR A 418 -37.09 3.65 -27.76
N VAL A 419 -36.66 2.41 -27.59
CA VAL A 419 -36.08 1.89 -26.36
C VAL A 419 -34.59 1.64 -26.63
N LEU A 420 -33.73 2.28 -25.83
CA LEU A 420 -32.27 2.10 -25.94
C LEU A 420 -31.85 0.86 -25.17
N VAL A 421 -31.15 -0.05 -25.84
CA VAL A 421 -30.55 -1.24 -25.21
C VAL A 421 -29.04 -1.01 -25.08
N VAL A 422 -28.57 -0.72 -23.87
CA VAL A 422 -27.23 -0.25 -23.64
C VAL A 422 -26.44 -1.24 -22.77
N ARG A 423 -25.24 -1.55 -23.18
CA ARG A 423 -24.34 -2.35 -22.36
C ARG A 423 -23.52 -1.45 -21.45
N ALA A 424 -23.61 -1.67 -20.13
CA ALA A 424 -22.84 -0.91 -19.14
C ALA A 424 -21.35 -0.90 -19.46
N GLY A 425 -20.72 0.29 -19.47
CA GLY A 425 -19.30 0.47 -19.73
C GLY A 425 -18.83 0.19 -21.17
N HIS A 426 -19.74 0.16 -22.16
CA HIS A 426 -19.38 -0.02 -23.57
C HIS A 426 -19.13 1.32 -24.28
N GLY A 427 -20.04 2.26 -24.18
CA GLY A 427 -19.89 3.60 -24.77
C GLY A 427 -19.18 4.56 -23.82
N SER A 428 -18.50 5.59 -24.37
CA SER A 428 -18.02 6.73 -23.58
C SER A 428 -19.19 7.67 -23.24
N ALA A 429 -19.04 8.49 -22.21
CA ALA A 429 -20.03 9.50 -21.85
C ALA A 429 -20.31 10.42 -23.04
N ALA A 430 -19.26 10.89 -23.73
CA ALA A 430 -19.38 11.71 -24.94
C ALA A 430 -20.21 11.04 -26.04
N TRP A 431 -20.04 9.73 -26.24
CA TRP A 431 -20.83 8.99 -27.23
C TRP A 431 -22.29 8.88 -26.83
N LEU A 432 -22.59 8.60 -25.55
CA LEU A 432 -23.98 8.57 -25.06
C LEU A 432 -24.67 9.92 -25.24
N HIS A 433 -23.99 11.02 -24.96
CA HIS A 433 -24.50 12.37 -25.25
C HIS A 433 -24.73 12.60 -26.75
N THR A 434 -23.84 12.08 -27.61
CA THR A 434 -24.04 12.18 -29.07
C THR A 434 -25.25 11.42 -29.50
N VAL A 435 -25.47 10.19 -28.99
CA VAL A 435 -26.67 9.39 -29.25
C VAL A 435 -27.93 10.15 -28.81
N ALA A 436 -27.93 10.69 -27.58
CA ALA A 436 -29.03 11.46 -27.03
C ALA A 436 -29.38 12.66 -27.90
N ARG A 437 -28.39 13.45 -28.30
CA ARG A 437 -28.59 14.63 -29.17
C ARG A 437 -29.14 14.24 -30.53
N GLN A 438 -28.54 13.23 -31.16
CA GLN A 438 -28.96 12.81 -32.51
C GLN A 438 -30.40 12.29 -32.55
N LEU A 439 -30.84 11.53 -31.52
CA LEU A 439 -32.22 11.08 -31.42
C LEU A 439 -33.17 12.26 -31.21
N SER A 440 -32.76 13.26 -30.42
CA SER A 440 -33.53 14.49 -30.25
C SER A 440 -33.65 15.27 -31.55
N ASP A 441 -32.55 15.44 -32.30
CA ASP A 441 -32.52 16.16 -33.57
C ASP A 441 -33.44 15.48 -34.60
N GLN A 442 -33.53 14.16 -34.57
CA GLN A 442 -34.45 13.38 -35.41
C GLN A 442 -35.88 13.27 -34.85
N ARG A 443 -36.15 13.90 -33.70
CA ARG A 443 -37.46 13.87 -33.02
C ARG A 443 -37.95 12.46 -32.69
N ILE A 444 -37.02 11.55 -32.34
CA ILE A 444 -37.33 10.19 -31.91
C ILE A 444 -37.31 10.16 -30.39
N PRO A 445 -38.49 10.12 -29.71
CA PRO A 445 -38.56 10.10 -28.27
C PRO A 445 -38.07 8.77 -27.72
N VAL A 446 -37.27 8.83 -26.61
CA VAL A 446 -36.80 7.66 -25.92
C VAL A 446 -37.76 7.30 -24.80
N ILE A 447 -38.36 6.11 -24.89
CA ILE A 447 -39.30 5.56 -23.88
C ILE A 447 -38.50 5.21 -22.60
N GLY A 448 -37.30 4.67 -22.76
CA GLY A 448 -36.43 4.29 -21.64
C GLY A 448 -35.21 3.51 -22.08
N VAL A 449 -34.40 3.14 -21.11
CA VAL A 449 -33.17 2.41 -21.31
C VAL A 449 -33.24 1.02 -20.70
N VAL A 450 -32.90 0.00 -21.49
CA VAL A 450 -32.67 -1.37 -21.02
C VAL A 450 -31.20 -1.57 -20.81
N LEU A 451 -30.79 -1.78 -19.57
CA LEU A 451 -29.37 -1.92 -19.20
C LEU A 451 -28.94 -3.38 -19.24
N ILE A 452 -27.94 -3.67 -20.08
CA ILE A 452 -27.32 -5.00 -20.21
C ILE A 452 -26.04 -5.05 -19.40
N ASP A 453 -25.86 -6.12 -18.62
CA ASP A 453 -24.67 -6.37 -17.82
C ASP A 453 -24.44 -5.29 -16.73
N PRO A 454 -25.48 -4.89 -15.94
CA PRO A 454 -25.30 -4.00 -14.83
C PRO A 454 -24.36 -4.62 -13.78
N ASP A 455 -23.65 -3.81 -13.00
CA ASP A 455 -22.92 -4.32 -11.86
C ASP A 455 -23.91 -4.67 -10.73
N PRO A 456 -23.88 -5.88 -10.17
CA PRO A 456 -24.83 -6.30 -9.11
C PRO A 456 -24.72 -5.47 -7.81
N ARG A 457 -23.62 -4.71 -7.66
CA ARG A 457 -23.39 -3.84 -6.49
C ARG A 457 -23.75 -2.38 -6.76
N ASP A 458 -24.07 -2.05 -8.00
CA ASP A 458 -24.62 -0.74 -8.30
C ASP A 458 -25.97 -0.60 -7.62
N ARG A 459 -26.04 0.30 -6.65
CA ARG A 459 -27.24 0.68 -5.90
C ARG A 459 -27.74 2.07 -6.28
N THR A 460 -27.17 2.66 -7.33
CA THR A 460 -27.60 3.98 -7.78
C THR A 460 -28.99 3.88 -8.42
N ASP A 461 -29.78 4.94 -8.22
CA ASP A 461 -31.06 5.07 -8.90
C ASP A 461 -30.80 5.44 -10.37
N GLY A 462 -31.40 4.68 -11.27
CA GLY A 462 -31.39 4.94 -12.72
C GLY A 462 -32.57 5.76 -13.20
N THR A 463 -33.41 6.28 -12.30
CA THR A 463 -34.56 7.11 -12.69
C THR A 463 -34.16 8.59 -12.73
N LEU A 464 -34.74 9.32 -13.67
CA LEU A 464 -34.63 10.76 -13.76
C LEU A 464 -35.79 11.41 -13.03
N TRP A 465 -35.55 11.89 -11.80
CA TRP A 465 -36.59 12.43 -10.92
C TRP A 465 -36.98 13.87 -11.20
N HIS A 466 -36.08 14.66 -11.71
CA HIS A 466 -36.34 16.07 -11.98
C HIS A 466 -36.45 16.29 -13.46
N GLY A 467 -37.50 17.03 -13.85
CA GLY A 467 -37.81 17.46 -15.21
C GLY A 467 -36.74 18.31 -15.90
N LEU A 468 -35.48 17.90 -15.75
CA LEU A 468 -34.47 18.22 -16.72
C LEU A 468 -35.06 17.75 -18.04
N HIS A 469 -35.60 18.69 -18.78
CA HIS A 469 -36.03 18.56 -20.17
C HIS A 469 -34.83 18.04 -20.93
N THR A 470 -34.65 16.73 -20.83
CA THR A 470 -33.67 16.07 -21.64
C THR A 470 -34.20 16.17 -23.04
N ALA A 471 -33.33 16.48 -23.94
CA ALA A 471 -33.62 16.59 -25.37
C ALA A 471 -34.37 15.34 -25.94
N LEU A 472 -34.50 14.27 -25.17
CA LEU A 472 -35.09 12.99 -25.53
C LEU A 472 -36.54 12.78 -25.03
N ARG A 473 -37.08 13.65 -24.15
CA ARG A 473 -38.49 13.68 -23.88
C ARG A 473 -39.17 14.47 -25.00
N GLY A 474 -39.68 13.75 -25.94
CA GLY A 474 -40.48 14.33 -26.99
C GLY A 474 -41.53 15.27 -26.41
N GLN A 475 -41.70 16.38 -27.03
CA GLN A 475 -42.69 17.38 -26.77
C GLN A 475 -44.10 16.74 -27.01
N ASP A 476 -44.63 16.03 -26.03
CA ASP A 476 -46.04 15.76 -25.94
C ASP A 476 -46.79 16.90 -25.23
N GLU A 477 -46.35 18.14 -25.42
CA GLU A 477 -47.20 19.31 -25.22
C GLU A 477 -47.88 19.65 -26.53
N GLN A 478 -48.98 18.94 -26.81
CA GLN A 478 -50.02 19.49 -27.64
C GLN A 478 -50.41 20.85 -27.08
N PRO A 479 -50.35 21.95 -27.85
CA PRO A 479 -50.85 23.22 -27.39
C PRO A 479 -52.35 23.05 -27.14
N SER A 480 -52.76 23.07 -25.88
CA SER A 480 -54.17 23.23 -25.50
C SER A 480 -54.66 24.49 -26.18
N ARG A 481 -55.47 24.33 -27.20
CA ARG A 481 -56.26 25.42 -27.79
C ARG A 481 -57.17 25.95 -26.69
N HIS A 482 -56.69 26.98 -25.99
CA HIS A 482 -57.60 27.84 -25.22
C HIS A 482 -58.30 28.76 -26.18
N ASN A 483 -59.50 28.35 -26.51
CA ASN A 483 -60.48 29.20 -27.11
C ASN A 483 -61.17 30.00 -25.98
N GLY A 484 -60.85 31.30 -25.90
CA GLY A 484 -61.44 32.19 -24.90
C GLY A 484 -61.18 33.63 -25.25
N GLY A 485 -62.12 34.21 -25.96
CA GLY A 485 -62.12 35.63 -26.30
C GLY A 485 -62.25 36.53 -25.10
N GLY A 486 -61.61 37.71 -25.18
CA GLY A 486 -61.72 38.78 -24.21
C GLY A 486 -60.85 39.96 -24.65
N THR A 487 -61.54 40.95 -25.12
CA THR A 487 -61.10 42.27 -25.61
C THR A 487 -60.25 43.07 -24.56
N PRO A 488 -59.30 43.93 -25.00
CA PRO A 488 -58.53 44.77 -24.11
C PRO A 488 -59.21 46.11 -23.82
N PRO A 489 -58.82 46.81 -22.78
CA PRO A 489 -58.79 48.27 -22.82
C PRO A 489 -57.35 48.82 -22.68
N ALA A 490 -57.17 49.82 -23.52
CA ALA A 490 -56.04 50.71 -23.62
C ALA A 490 -55.91 51.65 -22.39
N THR A 491 -54.78 52.12 -22.08
CA THR A 491 -54.33 53.53 -22.02
C THR A 491 -53.16 53.75 -21.09
N ALA A 492 -52.23 54.45 -21.67
CA ALA A 492 -51.40 55.55 -21.16
C ALA A 492 -50.33 55.22 -20.13
N GLY A 493 -49.09 55.37 -20.37
CA GLY A 493 -48.40 56.61 -20.73
C GLY A 493 -47.39 56.93 -19.61
N GLY A 494 -46.16 57.14 -19.94
CA GLY A 494 -45.20 57.74 -19.03
C GLY A 494 -43.80 57.21 -19.03
N THR A 495 -43.00 57.58 -20.02
CA THR A 495 -41.58 57.92 -19.84
C THR A 495 -41.49 59.34 -19.26
N PRO A 496 -40.43 59.89 -18.67
CA PRO A 496 -39.01 59.59 -18.89
C PRO A 496 -38.01 59.81 -17.72
N THR A 497 -36.78 59.53 -17.98
CA THR A 497 -35.59 60.44 -17.86
C THR A 497 -34.77 60.48 -16.54
N HIS A 498 -33.46 60.27 -16.75
CA HIS A 498 -32.25 60.84 -16.10
C HIS A 498 -32.02 60.59 -14.60
N ALA A 499 -30.86 60.32 -14.16
CA ALA A 499 -29.46 60.84 -14.26
C ALA A 499 -28.57 59.98 -13.40
N VAL A 500 -27.43 59.59 -13.85
CA VAL A 500 -26.07 60.17 -13.73
C VAL A 500 -25.56 60.35 -12.29
N GLN A 501 -24.32 59.86 -12.12
CA GLN A 501 -23.31 60.21 -11.08
C GLN A 501 -23.35 59.38 -9.79
N ALA A 502 -22.25 59.03 -9.18
CA ALA A 502 -20.80 59.06 -9.43
C ALA A 502 -20.14 58.46 -8.17
N VAL A 503 -19.01 57.83 -8.40
CA VAL A 503 -17.78 57.92 -7.58
C VAL A 503 -17.85 57.67 -6.04
N GLY A 504 -16.99 56.79 -5.60
CA GLY A 504 -16.55 56.64 -4.19
C GLY A 504 -15.98 55.27 -3.96
N GLU A 505 -14.74 55.06 -4.28
CA GLU A 505 -13.56 54.89 -3.43
C GLU A 505 -13.66 53.79 -2.38
N ASP A 506 -12.89 52.75 -2.64
CA ASP A 506 -11.76 52.27 -1.84
C ASP A 506 -12.05 51.85 -0.36
N ARG A 507 -11.96 50.56 -0.14
CA ARG A 507 -11.34 49.95 1.07
C ARG A 507 -11.27 48.44 0.96
N ARG A 508 -10.04 47.96 0.69
CA ARG A 508 -9.65 46.57 0.94
C ARG A 508 -9.54 46.33 2.44
N PRO A 509 -9.97 45.20 2.95
CA PRO A 509 -9.39 44.62 4.16
C PRO A 509 -8.42 43.50 3.80
N THR A 510 -7.25 43.65 4.30
CA THR A 510 -6.12 42.73 4.37
C THR A 510 -6.50 41.41 5.02
N GLU A 511 -6.28 40.32 4.30
CA GLU A 511 -6.23 38.96 4.83
C GLU A 511 -5.02 38.79 5.75
N ARG A 512 -5.29 38.44 7.01
CA ARG A 512 -4.29 37.92 7.95
C ARG A 512 -4.20 36.40 7.81
N LEU A 513 -3.05 35.92 7.37
CA LEU A 513 -2.61 34.54 7.50
C LEU A 513 -2.32 34.22 8.97
N PRO A 514 -2.71 33.05 9.50
CA PRO A 514 -2.21 32.62 10.80
C PRO A 514 -0.86 31.91 10.64
N MET A 515 0.12 32.43 11.37
CA MET A 515 1.44 31.82 11.59
C MET A 515 1.32 30.53 12.40
N TRP A 516 2.08 29.55 11.96
CA TRP A 516 2.38 28.33 12.70
C TRP A 516 3.36 28.64 13.84
N ALA A 517 2.93 28.46 15.06
CA ALA A 517 3.81 28.44 16.22
C ALA A 517 4.19 27.00 16.54
N SER A 518 5.49 26.72 16.46
CA SER A 518 6.18 25.62 17.13
C SER A 518 6.01 25.73 18.64
N GLY A 519 5.81 24.61 19.31
CA GLY A 519 6.00 24.62 20.76
C GLY A 519 5.46 23.39 21.48
N ALA A 520 6.42 22.62 22.03
CA ALA A 520 6.35 21.88 23.28
C ALA A 520 5.65 20.52 23.33
N SER A 521 6.49 19.50 23.46
CA SER A 521 6.19 18.24 24.15
C SER A 521 5.73 18.47 25.60
N PRO A 522 4.88 17.63 26.12
CA PRO A 522 4.93 17.30 27.53
C PRO A 522 5.24 15.83 27.82
N ALA A 523 5.92 15.69 28.94
CA ALA A 523 6.43 14.51 29.55
C ALA A 523 5.35 13.55 30.10
N LEU A 524 5.74 12.27 30.12
CA LEU A 524 5.54 11.27 31.18
C LEU A 524 4.23 11.30 32.01
N GLY A 525 3.41 10.27 31.76
CA GLY A 525 2.42 9.77 32.70
C GLY A 525 2.50 8.26 32.79
N ALA A 526 2.94 7.75 33.93
CA ALA A 526 2.99 6.33 34.29
C ALA A 526 1.59 5.76 34.54
N PRO A 527 1.32 4.47 34.27
CA PRO A 527 0.10 3.82 34.66
C PRO A 527 0.20 3.21 36.06
N PRO A 528 -0.92 3.15 36.80
CA PRO A 528 -0.98 2.55 38.14
C PRO A 528 -1.10 1.04 38.09
N GLY A 529 -0.49 0.42 39.09
CA GLY A 529 -0.46 -1.01 39.34
C GLY A 529 -1.83 -1.65 39.55
N ARG A 530 -1.89 -2.92 39.21
CA ARG A 530 -2.94 -3.84 39.64
C ARG A 530 -2.34 -5.01 40.37
N ARG A 531 -2.95 -5.23 41.53
CA ARG A 531 -2.63 -6.16 42.60
C ARG A 531 -2.72 -7.62 42.18
N LEU A 532 -1.91 -8.39 42.88
CA LEU A 532 -1.94 -9.82 43.07
C LEU A 532 -3.34 -10.31 43.51
N GLY A 533 -3.71 -11.46 42.98
CA GLY A 533 -4.74 -12.35 43.47
C GLY A 533 -4.28 -13.76 43.21
N GLU A 534 -3.94 -14.43 44.31
CA GLU A 534 -3.72 -15.82 44.53
C GLU A 534 -4.86 -16.68 43.98
N GLU A 535 -4.56 -17.84 43.39
CA GLU A 535 -5.18 -19.10 43.84
C GLU A 535 -4.42 -20.31 43.30
N LEU A 536 -4.05 -21.11 44.26
CA LEU A 536 -3.55 -22.47 44.25
C LEU A 536 -4.54 -23.48 43.60
N ARG A 537 -4.02 -24.50 42.92
CA ARG A 537 -4.29 -25.93 42.98
C ARG A 537 -3.60 -26.64 41.84
N ALA A 538 -2.56 -27.41 42.07
CA ALA A 538 -2.48 -28.77 42.60
C ALA A 538 -2.97 -29.85 41.60
N GLY A 539 -2.06 -30.78 41.31
CA GLY A 539 -2.29 -32.07 40.67
C GLY A 539 -1.47 -32.23 39.39
N GLY A 540 -0.31 -32.81 39.30
CA GLY A 540 0.09 -34.11 39.82
C GLY A 540 -0.12 -35.17 38.75
N ARG A 541 0.95 -35.54 38.03
CA ARG A 541 1.29 -36.92 37.67
C ARG A 541 2.26 -37.00 36.47
N ALA A 542 3.49 -37.31 36.73
CA ALA A 542 4.25 -38.22 35.89
C ALA A 542 3.80 -39.65 36.27
N PRO A 543 4.02 -40.73 35.55
CA PRO A 543 5.34 -41.21 35.16
C PRO A 543 5.40 -42.07 33.88
N ASP A 544 6.63 -42.56 33.68
CA ASP A 544 7.07 -43.83 33.07
C ASP A 544 7.14 -43.87 31.52
N SER A 545 8.38 -43.91 31.03
CA SER A 545 9.31 -45.03 30.84
C SER A 545 8.80 -46.14 29.89
N ASN A 546 9.65 -46.39 28.98
CA ASN A 546 10.04 -47.66 28.36
C ASN A 546 9.82 -47.72 26.82
N GLN A 547 10.93 -47.86 26.19
CA GLN A 547 11.51 -49.10 25.62
C GLN A 547 11.26 -49.30 24.11
N GLU A 548 12.38 -49.41 23.48
CA GLU A 548 12.85 -50.43 22.55
C GLU A 548 12.41 -50.38 21.05
N ALA A 549 13.47 -50.25 20.30
CA ALA A 549 13.95 -51.15 19.26
C ALA A 549 13.11 -51.35 17.97
N ARG A 550 13.54 -50.80 16.89
CA ARG A 550 14.17 -51.48 15.75
C ARG A 550 14.63 -50.48 14.73
#